data_71db38835e853051bab11159d77bef99
#
_entry.id   71db38835e853051bab11159d77bef99
#
_cell.length_a   1.000
_cell.length_b   1.000
_cell.length_c   1.000
_cell.angle_alpha   90.00
_cell.angle_beta   90.00
_cell.angle_gamma   90.00
#
_symmetry.space_group_name_H-M   'P 1'
#
loop_
_entity.id
_entity.type
_entity.pdbx_description
1 polymer ?
#
loop_
_entity_poly.entity_id
_entity_poly.type
_entity_poly.pdbx_seq_one_letter_code
_entity_poly.pdbx_strand_id
1 'polypeptide(L)'
;PKDILAAHEAGAEVENLCYEKSAEQNEAIRQQILEYRKEGVLYREMAVLFRTNPQARGLTVKLMEYNIPFELKEHLPNLYEHWIAKDILTYIEVAQGARERSKVMRIINRPKRYVHRNAFTETYADFEELKLFYEDKDWMVDRIEQLQSDLAMLVSLKPYAAINFIRKGIGYDEYIREYAEYR
;
A
#
# COMPACT_ATOMS: atom_id res chain seq x y z
N PRO A 1 1.83 40.84 -0.10
CA PRO A 1 2.87 40.04 0.53
C PRO A 1 2.59 40.04 2.03
N LYS A 2 2.63 38.88 2.67
CA LYS A 2 2.59 38.81 4.14
C LYS A 2 4.03 38.99 4.61
N ASP A 3 4.31 40.07 5.34
CA ASP A 3 5.58 40.21 6.03
C ASP A 3 5.61 39.24 7.22
N ILE A 4 6.50 38.25 7.15
CA ILE A 4 6.70 37.30 8.22
C ILE A 4 7.75 37.91 9.14
N LEU A 5 7.31 38.31 10.34
CA LEU A 5 8.19 38.83 11.39
C LEU A 5 8.56 37.70 12.34
N ALA A 6 9.84 37.65 12.74
CA ALA A 6 10.31 36.73 13.77
C ALA A 6 9.65 37.09 15.12
N ALA A 7 9.10 36.07 15.80
CA ALA A 7 8.48 36.25 17.12
C ALA A 7 9.50 36.18 18.27
N HIS A 8 10.70 35.67 17.99
CA HIS A 8 11.78 35.48 18.97
C HIS A 8 13.10 36.05 18.46
N GLU A 9 14.07 36.20 19.32
CA GLU A 9 15.45 36.57 18.99
C GLU A 9 16.08 35.58 17.99
N ALA A 10 17.10 36.02 17.26
CA ALA A 10 17.84 35.16 16.33
C ALA A 10 18.44 33.94 17.05
N GLY A 11 18.10 32.75 16.57
CA GLY A 11 18.67 31.49 17.03
C GLY A 11 19.96 31.11 16.30
N ALA A 12 20.29 29.83 16.32
CA ALA A 12 21.39 29.27 15.55
C ALA A 12 21.16 29.44 14.05
N GLU A 13 22.24 29.45 13.27
CA GLU A 13 22.15 29.47 11.79
C GLU A 13 21.43 28.22 11.25
N VAL A 14 20.70 28.43 10.15
CA VAL A 14 20.04 27.34 9.45
C VAL A 14 21.04 26.56 8.61
N GLU A 15 21.18 25.28 8.90
CA GLU A 15 22.01 24.37 8.12
C GLU A 15 21.18 23.72 7.00
N ASN A 16 21.76 23.58 5.82
CA ASN A 16 21.16 22.90 4.68
C ASN A 16 21.98 21.67 4.31
N LEU A 17 21.46 20.48 4.58
CA LEU A 17 22.12 19.21 4.34
C LEU A 17 21.40 18.45 3.23
N CYS A 18 22.15 17.94 2.26
CA CYS A 18 21.65 17.15 1.14
C CYS A 18 22.10 15.70 1.25
N TYR A 19 21.20 14.78 0.98
CA TYR A 19 21.43 13.32 1.00
C TYR A 19 20.95 12.70 -0.30
N GLU A 20 21.68 11.70 -0.81
CA GLU A 20 21.28 10.97 -2.02
C GLU A 20 20.13 10.01 -1.75
N LYS A 21 20.06 9.45 -0.55
CA LYS A 21 19.08 8.45 -0.16
C LYS A 21 18.32 8.83 1.11
N SER A 22 17.01 8.57 1.12
CA SER A 22 16.18 8.79 2.31
C SER A 22 16.66 8.00 3.55
N ALA A 23 17.31 6.86 3.35
CA ALA A 23 17.87 6.08 4.45
C ALA A 23 19.03 6.80 5.15
N GLU A 24 19.89 7.48 4.40
CA GLU A 24 21.00 8.29 4.91
C GLU A 24 20.48 9.53 5.64
N GLN A 25 19.48 10.19 5.06
CA GLN A 25 18.80 11.31 5.71
C GLN A 25 18.18 10.91 7.06
N ASN A 26 17.44 9.79 7.10
CA ASN A 26 16.81 9.31 8.33
C ASN A 26 17.85 8.94 9.38
N GLU A 27 19.00 8.38 8.98
CA GLU A 27 20.09 8.07 9.91
C GLU A 27 20.74 9.34 10.46
N ALA A 28 20.99 10.34 9.63
CA ALA A 28 21.53 11.63 10.06
C ALA A 28 20.59 12.34 11.06
N ILE A 29 19.29 12.35 10.77
CA ILE A 29 18.28 12.92 11.69
C ILE A 29 18.30 12.17 13.03
N ARG A 30 18.35 10.84 13.02
CA ARG A 30 18.45 10.03 14.23
C ARG A 30 19.69 10.39 15.05
N GLN A 31 20.84 10.51 14.41
CA GLN A 31 22.10 10.88 15.07
C GLN A 31 22.01 12.27 15.71
N GLN A 32 21.49 13.24 14.97
CA GLN A 32 21.32 14.61 15.45
C GLN A 32 20.37 14.69 16.67
N ILE A 33 19.27 13.92 16.65
CA ILE A 33 18.37 13.80 17.80
C ILE A 33 19.13 13.31 19.05
N LEU A 34 20.00 12.31 18.88
CA LEU A 34 20.78 11.78 20.00
C LEU A 34 21.87 12.74 20.48
N GLU A 35 22.46 13.52 19.59
CA GLU A 35 23.43 14.58 19.95
C GLU A 35 22.75 15.67 20.77
N TYR A 36 21.65 16.23 20.33
CA TYR A 36 20.86 17.20 21.09
C TYR A 36 20.41 16.63 22.44
N ARG A 37 20.08 15.33 22.50
CA ARG A 37 19.72 14.69 23.76
C ARG A 37 20.89 14.63 24.73
N LYS A 38 22.13 14.42 24.25
CA LYS A 38 23.37 14.47 25.07
C LYS A 38 23.66 15.89 25.60
N GLU A 39 23.31 16.91 24.83
CA GLU A 39 23.42 18.31 25.18
C GLU A 39 22.35 18.76 26.20
N GLY A 40 21.39 17.87 26.53
CA GLY A 40 20.35 18.13 27.54
C GLY A 40 19.00 18.52 26.96
N VAL A 41 18.85 18.67 25.63
CA VAL A 41 17.56 18.98 24.98
C VAL A 41 16.61 17.82 25.20
N LEU A 42 15.38 18.09 25.62
CA LEU A 42 14.36 17.04 25.81
C LEU A 42 13.72 16.64 24.47
N TYR A 43 13.36 15.37 24.33
CA TYR A 43 12.70 14.88 23.09
C TYR A 43 11.45 15.70 22.73
N ARG A 44 10.67 16.15 23.71
CA ARG A 44 9.48 16.99 23.50
C ARG A 44 9.78 18.39 22.95
N GLU A 45 11.04 18.80 22.96
CA GLU A 45 11.51 20.09 22.45
C GLU A 45 12.06 19.99 21.03
N MET A 46 12.14 18.76 20.50
CA MET A 46 12.59 18.48 19.14
C MET A 46 11.38 18.22 18.24
N ALA A 47 11.38 18.75 17.04
CA ALA A 47 10.36 18.48 16.03
C ALA A 47 10.99 18.21 14.68
N VAL A 48 10.45 17.22 13.95
CA VAL A 48 10.78 16.94 12.55
C VAL A 48 9.56 17.19 11.71
N LEU A 49 9.69 18.06 10.71
CA LEU A 49 8.60 18.43 9.81
C LEU A 49 8.81 17.79 8.45
N PHE A 50 7.75 17.22 7.90
CA PHE A 50 7.74 16.60 6.57
C PHE A 50 6.74 17.32 5.66
N ARG A 51 7.05 17.34 4.38
CA ARG A 51 6.13 17.88 3.38
C ARG A 51 4.90 16.99 3.17
N THR A 52 5.08 15.67 3.28
CA THR A 52 4.02 14.66 3.10
C THR A 52 4.14 13.56 4.16
N ASN A 53 3.00 13.03 4.61
CA ASN A 53 2.95 11.98 5.64
C ASN A 53 3.74 10.69 5.29
N PRO A 54 3.77 10.20 4.04
CA PRO A 54 4.55 9.02 3.69
C PRO A 54 6.06 9.17 3.97
N GLN A 55 6.62 10.38 3.92
CA GLN A 55 8.04 10.64 4.18
C GLN A 55 8.43 10.35 5.63
N ALA A 56 7.52 10.55 6.58
CA ALA A 56 7.78 10.28 7.99
C ALA A 56 8.00 8.80 8.31
N ARG A 57 7.49 7.88 7.47
CA ARG A 57 7.51 6.43 7.75
C ARG A 57 8.93 5.88 7.95
N GLY A 58 9.88 6.25 7.10
CA GLY A 58 11.26 5.76 7.19
C GLY A 58 11.92 6.16 8.50
N LEU A 59 11.74 7.41 8.92
CA LEU A 59 12.25 7.90 10.19
C LEU A 59 11.54 7.23 11.37
N THR A 60 10.22 7.07 11.32
CA THR A 60 9.44 6.41 12.38
C THR A 60 9.95 5.00 12.66
N VAL A 61 10.17 4.19 11.61
CA VAL A 61 10.74 2.85 11.76
C VAL A 61 12.12 2.92 12.41
N LYS A 62 12.96 3.85 11.98
CA LYS A 62 14.30 4.03 12.53
C LYS A 62 14.27 4.42 14.01
N LEU A 63 13.38 5.34 14.41
CA LEU A 63 13.23 5.74 15.82
C LEU A 63 12.74 4.56 16.68
N MET A 64 11.82 3.73 16.17
CA MET A 64 11.37 2.51 16.84
C MET A 64 12.50 1.48 17.03
N GLU A 65 13.32 1.24 15.99
CA GLU A 65 14.48 0.33 16.06
C GLU A 65 15.46 0.71 17.19
N TYR A 66 15.62 2.00 17.44
CA TYR A 66 16.54 2.53 18.46
C TYR A 66 15.87 2.92 19.78
N ASN A 67 14.59 2.56 19.97
CA ASN A 67 13.80 2.90 21.17
C ASN A 67 13.81 4.41 21.51
N ILE A 68 13.83 5.27 20.48
CA ILE A 68 13.73 6.72 20.66
C ILE A 68 12.25 7.09 20.73
N PRO A 69 11.78 7.71 21.85
CA PRO A 69 10.37 8.08 21.97
C PRO A 69 10.00 9.21 21.00
N PHE A 70 8.84 9.12 20.39
CA PHE A 70 8.30 10.13 19.49
C PHE A 70 6.77 10.14 19.54
N GLU A 71 6.19 11.25 19.09
CA GLU A 71 4.77 11.42 18.89
C GLU A 71 4.52 11.84 17.44
N LEU A 72 3.50 11.26 16.80
CA LEU A 72 3.05 11.65 15.46
C LEU A 72 1.78 12.50 15.60
N LYS A 73 1.79 13.72 15.07
CA LYS A 73 0.59 14.58 15.05
C LYS A 73 -0.51 14.03 14.14
N GLU A 74 -0.13 13.33 13.08
CA GLU A 74 -1.06 12.70 12.15
C GLU A 74 -0.78 11.19 12.07
N HIS A 75 -1.83 10.40 11.95
CA HIS A 75 -1.69 8.96 11.78
C HIS A 75 -1.03 8.64 10.44
N LEU A 76 0.04 7.85 10.48
CA LEU A 76 0.59 7.26 9.26
C LEU A 76 -0.46 6.34 8.63
N PRO A 77 -0.75 6.50 7.34
CA PRO A 77 -1.70 5.61 6.67
C PRO A 77 -1.28 4.15 6.85
N ASN A 78 -2.20 3.32 7.33
CA ASN A 78 -1.96 1.89 7.43
C ASN A 78 -1.83 1.32 6.01
N LEU A 79 -0.65 0.77 5.65
CA LEU A 79 -0.43 0.18 4.33
C LEU A 79 -1.39 -0.97 4.02
N TYR A 80 -1.81 -1.72 5.03
CA TYR A 80 -2.78 -2.80 4.84
C TYR A 80 -4.18 -2.31 4.50
N GLU A 81 -4.48 -1.04 4.79
CA GLU A 81 -5.74 -0.39 4.38
C GLU A 81 -5.68 0.20 2.97
N HIS A 82 -4.48 0.28 2.39
CA HIS A 82 -4.35 0.72 1.01
C HIS A 82 -5.06 -0.23 0.05
N TRP A 83 -5.73 0.32 -0.97
CA TRP A 83 -6.57 -0.48 -1.88
C TRP A 83 -5.81 -1.61 -2.58
N ILE A 84 -4.53 -1.42 -2.91
CA ILE A 84 -3.66 -2.45 -3.49
C ILE A 84 -3.47 -3.62 -2.51
N ALA A 85 -3.17 -3.34 -1.25
CA ALA A 85 -3.00 -4.36 -0.23
C ALA A 85 -4.31 -5.13 0.01
N LYS A 86 -5.44 -4.40 0.06
CA LYS A 86 -6.77 -5.00 0.16
C LYS A 86 -7.11 -5.89 -1.04
N ASP A 87 -6.70 -5.53 -2.25
CA ASP A 87 -6.90 -6.37 -3.43
C ASP A 87 -6.09 -7.67 -3.34
N ILE A 88 -4.81 -7.60 -2.96
CA ILE A 88 -3.95 -8.78 -2.79
C ILE A 88 -4.52 -9.71 -1.70
N LEU A 89 -4.92 -9.16 -0.55
CA LEU A 89 -5.55 -9.94 0.51
C LEU A 89 -6.85 -10.58 0.04
N THR A 90 -7.67 -9.84 -0.71
CA THR A 90 -8.93 -10.38 -1.27
C THR A 90 -8.68 -11.52 -2.27
N TYR A 91 -7.63 -11.46 -3.08
CA TYR A 91 -7.23 -12.58 -3.92
C TYR A 91 -6.95 -13.84 -3.10
N ILE A 92 -6.22 -13.71 -2.01
CA ILE A 92 -5.90 -14.82 -1.11
C ILE A 92 -7.17 -15.35 -0.44
N GLU A 93 -8.04 -14.48 0.05
CA GLU A 93 -9.32 -14.87 0.68
C GLU A 93 -10.23 -15.63 -0.31
N VAL A 94 -10.36 -15.12 -1.54
CA VAL A 94 -11.16 -15.79 -2.59
C VAL A 94 -10.54 -17.12 -3.00
N ALA A 95 -9.21 -17.22 -3.06
CA ALA A 95 -8.51 -18.48 -3.30
C ALA A 95 -8.80 -19.50 -2.18
N GLN A 96 -8.87 -19.04 -0.93
CA GLN A 96 -9.21 -19.88 0.23
C GLN A 96 -10.69 -20.24 0.35
N GLY A 97 -11.51 -19.83 -0.61
CA GLY A 97 -12.93 -20.21 -0.68
C GLY A 97 -13.92 -19.10 -0.34
N ALA A 98 -13.49 -17.87 -0.05
CA ALA A 98 -14.42 -16.77 0.09
C ALA A 98 -15.19 -16.53 -1.22
N ARG A 99 -16.52 -16.43 -1.15
CA ARG A 99 -17.42 -16.29 -2.31
C ARG A 99 -18.37 -15.10 -2.17
N GLU A 100 -18.20 -14.27 -1.15
CA GLU A 100 -19.00 -13.05 -1.03
C GLU A 100 -18.87 -12.20 -2.30
N ARG A 101 -20.00 -11.79 -2.85
CA ARG A 101 -20.08 -10.98 -4.06
C ARG A 101 -19.15 -9.77 -4.01
N SER A 102 -19.07 -9.09 -2.88
CA SER A 102 -18.22 -7.91 -2.69
C SER A 102 -16.73 -8.21 -2.89
N LYS A 103 -16.26 -9.38 -2.42
CA LYS A 103 -14.88 -9.83 -2.55
C LYS A 103 -14.56 -10.23 -3.99
N VAL A 104 -15.40 -11.05 -4.60
CA VAL A 104 -15.19 -11.47 -5.98
C VAL A 104 -15.25 -10.27 -6.93
N MET A 105 -16.24 -9.38 -6.76
CA MET A 105 -16.36 -8.14 -7.53
C MET A 105 -15.14 -7.22 -7.39
N ARG A 106 -14.47 -7.27 -6.26
CA ARG A 106 -13.27 -6.48 -6.03
C ARG A 106 -12.11 -6.87 -6.93
N ILE A 107 -11.91 -8.17 -7.17
CA ILE A 107 -10.76 -8.71 -7.90
C ILE A 107 -11.06 -9.15 -9.33
N ILE A 108 -12.32 -9.41 -9.67
CA ILE A 108 -12.71 -10.04 -10.94
C ILE A 108 -12.20 -9.27 -12.17
N ASN A 109 -12.15 -7.94 -12.11
CA ASN A 109 -11.65 -7.06 -13.15
C ASN A 109 -10.34 -6.35 -12.79
N ARG A 110 -9.51 -6.94 -11.93
CA ARG A 110 -8.20 -6.41 -11.53
C ARG A 110 -7.12 -7.48 -11.58
N PRO A 111 -6.55 -7.80 -12.74
CA PRO A 111 -6.59 -7.09 -14.04
C PRO A 111 -7.90 -7.22 -14.80
N LYS A 112 -8.03 -6.42 -15.86
CA LYS A 112 -9.25 -6.30 -16.67
C LYS A 112 -9.64 -7.63 -17.32
N ARG A 113 -10.82 -8.17 -16.94
CA ARG A 113 -11.43 -9.36 -17.55
C ARG A 113 -12.75 -9.07 -18.24
N TYR A 114 -13.25 -7.82 -18.12
CA TYR A 114 -14.51 -7.34 -18.71
C TYR A 114 -15.77 -8.05 -18.22
N VAL A 115 -15.72 -8.62 -17.01
CA VAL A 115 -16.89 -9.22 -16.38
C VAL A 115 -17.86 -8.12 -15.98
N HIS A 116 -19.09 -8.21 -16.48
CA HIS A 116 -20.12 -7.22 -16.20
C HIS A 116 -20.73 -7.41 -14.82
N ARG A 117 -21.07 -6.32 -14.15
CA ARG A 117 -21.64 -6.36 -12.80
C ARG A 117 -22.94 -7.16 -12.70
N ASN A 118 -23.75 -7.17 -13.77
CA ASN A 118 -25.03 -7.88 -13.80
C ASN A 118 -24.88 -9.41 -13.90
N ALA A 119 -23.67 -9.92 -14.16
CA ALA A 119 -23.41 -11.35 -14.09
C ALA A 119 -23.45 -11.92 -12.65
N PHE A 120 -23.53 -11.04 -11.66
CA PHE A 120 -23.63 -11.40 -10.25
C PHE A 120 -25.00 -10.99 -9.70
N THR A 121 -25.92 -11.91 -9.61
CA THR A 121 -27.29 -11.67 -9.13
C THR A 121 -27.41 -11.90 -7.62
N GLU A 122 -26.66 -12.88 -7.11
CA GLU A 122 -26.74 -13.34 -5.73
C GLU A 122 -25.72 -12.65 -4.80
N THR A 123 -25.91 -12.85 -3.49
CA THR A 123 -24.99 -12.36 -2.44
C THR A 123 -23.64 -13.09 -2.48
N TYR A 124 -23.64 -14.32 -2.95
CA TYR A 124 -22.44 -15.14 -3.16
C TYR A 124 -22.20 -15.33 -4.65
N ALA A 125 -20.95 -15.28 -5.05
CA ALA A 125 -20.53 -15.47 -6.43
C ALA A 125 -20.26 -16.95 -6.69
N ASP A 126 -20.95 -17.52 -7.67
CA ASP A 126 -20.64 -18.82 -8.22
C ASP A 126 -19.96 -18.67 -9.58
N PHE A 127 -18.79 -19.28 -9.75
CA PHE A 127 -18.05 -19.23 -11.01
C PHE A 127 -18.72 -20.07 -12.12
N GLU A 128 -19.47 -21.12 -11.77
CA GLU A 128 -20.20 -21.91 -12.75
C GLU A 128 -21.40 -21.11 -13.31
N GLU A 129 -22.16 -20.43 -12.44
CA GLU A 129 -23.20 -19.51 -12.86
C GLU A 129 -22.62 -18.36 -13.71
N LEU A 130 -21.43 -17.87 -13.33
CA LEU A 130 -20.74 -16.83 -14.11
C LEU A 130 -20.35 -17.31 -15.49
N LYS A 131 -19.87 -18.54 -15.66
CA LYS A 131 -19.57 -19.14 -16.97
C LYS A 131 -20.85 -19.33 -17.79
N LEU A 132 -21.92 -19.79 -17.15
CA LEU A 132 -23.22 -19.95 -17.80
C LEU A 132 -23.78 -18.61 -18.32
N PHE A 133 -23.60 -17.53 -17.55
CA PHE A 133 -24.00 -16.19 -18.00
C PHE A 133 -23.28 -15.74 -19.29
N TYR A 134 -22.10 -16.29 -19.57
CA TYR A 134 -21.29 -15.99 -20.75
C TYR A 134 -21.15 -17.17 -21.70
N GLU A 135 -22.07 -18.15 -21.68
CA GLU A 135 -22.00 -19.36 -22.51
C GLU A 135 -21.92 -19.07 -24.02
N ASP A 136 -22.41 -17.89 -24.46
CA ASP A 136 -22.35 -17.41 -25.84
C ASP A 136 -20.99 -16.76 -26.20
N LYS A 137 -20.02 -16.67 -25.27
CA LYS A 137 -18.75 -15.96 -25.42
C LYS A 137 -17.58 -16.78 -24.89
N ASP A 138 -17.07 -17.70 -25.69
CA ASP A 138 -15.97 -18.59 -25.34
C ASP A 138 -14.79 -17.86 -24.67
N TRP A 139 -14.38 -16.72 -25.23
CA TRP A 139 -13.28 -15.93 -24.70
C TRP A 139 -13.52 -15.39 -23.27
N MET A 140 -14.77 -15.21 -22.85
CA MET A 140 -15.12 -14.83 -21.48
C MET A 140 -15.07 -16.03 -20.55
N VAL A 141 -15.57 -17.16 -21.03
CA VAL A 141 -15.48 -18.44 -20.30
C VAL A 141 -14.02 -18.77 -20.02
N ASP A 142 -13.15 -18.70 -21.03
CA ASP A 142 -11.70 -18.93 -20.91
C ASP A 142 -11.06 -18.04 -19.83
N ARG A 143 -11.43 -16.76 -19.78
CA ARG A 143 -10.90 -15.83 -18.78
C ARG A 143 -11.37 -16.14 -17.36
N ILE A 144 -12.58 -16.64 -17.21
CA ILE A 144 -13.13 -17.07 -15.92
C ILE A 144 -12.44 -18.36 -15.48
N GLU A 145 -12.23 -19.30 -16.36
CA GLU A 145 -11.50 -20.55 -16.11
C GLU A 145 -10.04 -20.30 -15.77
N GLN A 146 -9.39 -19.37 -16.47
CA GLN A 146 -8.04 -18.94 -16.11
C GLN A 146 -7.99 -18.37 -14.69
N LEU A 147 -8.96 -17.52 -14.32
CA LEU A 147 -9.03 -17.01 -12.95
C LEU A 147 -9.24 -18.13 -11.92
N GLN A 148 -10.12 -19.11 -12.21
CA GLN A 148 -10.32 -20.25 -11.31
C GLN A 148 -9.01 -21.07 -11.14
N SER A 149 -8.29 -21.29 -12.24
CA SER A 149 -6.98 -21.96 -12.22
C SER A 149 -5.94 -21.18 -11.40
N ASP A 150 -5.88 -19.87 -11.60
CA ASP A 150 -4.99 -18.97 -10.85
C ASP A 150 -5.30 -19.01 -9.33
N LEU A 151 -6.58 -18.96 -8.97
CA LEU A 151 -7.03 -19.06 -7.58
C LEU A 151 -6.67 -20.42 -6.97
N ALA A 152 -6.84 -21.52 -7.72
CA ALA A 152 -6.47 -22.85 -7.26
C ALA A 152 -4.95 -22.97 -7.01
N MET A 153 -4.14 -22.37 -7.87
CA MET A 153 -2.69 -22.32 -7.68
C MET A 153 -2.30 -21.54 -6.43
N LEU A 154 -2.96 -20.41 -6.15
CA LEU A 154 -2.67 -19.57 -4.97
C LEU A 154 -2.80 -20.33 -3.66
N VAL A 155 -3.73 -21.28 -3.54
CA VAL A 155 -3.95 -22.08 -2.31
C VAL A 155 -2.70 -22.86 -1.91
N SER A 156 -1.93 -23.33 -2.88
CA SER A 156 -0.73 -24.15 -2.66
C SER A 156 0.52 -23.34 -2.32
N LEU A 157 0.50 -22.03 -2.52
CA LEU A 157 1.67 -21.17 -2.41
C LEU A 157 1.87 -20.63 -0.99
N LYS A 158 3.14 -20.50 -0.59
CA LYS A 158 3.51 -19.75 0.63
C LYS A 158 3.23 -18.26 0.43
N PRO A 159 2.99 -17.48 1.49
CA PRO A 159 2.54 -16.07 1.39
C PRO A 159 3.37 -15.20 0.44
N TYR A 160 4.69 -15.26 0.53
CA TYR A 160 5.56 -14.48 -0.36
C TYR A 160 5.43 -14.90 -1.83
N ALA A 161 5.36 -16.20 -2.10
CA ALA A 161 5.17 -16.72 -3.45
C ALA A 161 3.78 -16.40 -3.99
N ALA A 162 2.73 -16.46 -3.15
CA ALA A 162 1.37 -16.08 -3.51
C ALA A 162 1.29 -14.60 -3.92
N ILE A 163 1.88 -13.70 -3.14
CA ILE A 163 1.93 -12.27 -3.49
C ILE A 163 2.66 -12.06 -4.82
N ASN A 164 3.79 -12.70 -5.05
CA ASN A 164 4.52 -12.57 -6.31
C ASN A 164 3.76 -13.18 -7.49
N PHE A 165 3.00 -14.25 -7.29
CA PHE A 165 2.16 -14.83 -8.33
C PHE A 165 0.99 -13.90 -8.69
N ILE A 166 0.32 -13.29 -7.70
CA ILE A 166 -0.71 -12.27 -7.96
C ILE A 166 -0.11 -11.12 -8.77
N ARG A 167 1.04 -10.61 -8.37
CA ARG A 167 1.69 -9.47 -9.02
C ARG A 167 2.08 -9.77 -10.47
N LYS A 168 2.80 -10.87 -10.69
CA LYS A 168 3.46 -11.19 -11.97
C LYS A 168 2.72 -12.24 -12.79
N GLY A 169 2.24 -13.32 -12.16
CA GLY A 169 1.56 -14.43 -12.84
C GLY A 169 0.15 -14.04 -13.27
N ILE A 170 -0.63 -13.45 -12.39
CA ILE A 170 -1.98 -12.94 -12.70
C ILE A 170 -1.95 -11.62 -13.48
N GLY A 171 -0.82 -10.86 -13.43
CA GLY A 171 -0.66 -9.61 -14.15
C GLY A 171 -1.15 -8.38 -13.38
N TYR A 172 -1.22 -8.44 -12.06
CA TYR A 172 -1.70 -7.31 -11.24
C TYR A 172 -0.76 -6.10 -11.27
N ASP A 173 0.58 -6.30 -11.38
CA ASP A 173 1.55 -5.20 -11.50
C ASP A 173 1.32 -4.40 -12.80
N GLU A 174 0.94 -5.05 -13.89
CA GLU A 174 0.62 -4.40 -15.15
C GLU A 174 -0.66 -3.59 -15.05
N TYR A 175 -1.70 -4.15 -14.43
CA TYR A 175 -2.92 -3.43 -14.11
C TYR A 175 -2.66 -2.14 -13.31
N ILE A 176 -1.76 -2.18 -12.31
CA ILE A 176 -1.41 -0.98 -11.53
C ILE A 176 -0.70 0.07 -12.40
N ARG A 177 0.19 -0.33 -13.31
CA ARG A 177 0.87 0.61 -14.22
C ARG A 177 -0.13 1.29 -15.13
N GLU A 178 -0.99 0.52 -15.79
CA GLU A 178 -2.07 1.09 -16.60
C GLU A 178 -2.95 2.06 -15.80
N TYR A 179 -3.31 1.69 -14.58
CA TYR A 179 -4.12 2.55 -13.71
C TYR A 179 -3.41 3.88 -13.38
N ALA A 180 -2.09 3.87 -13.23
CA ALA A 180 -1.30 5.06 -12.94
C ALA A 180 -1.16 5.99 -14.17
N GLU A 181 -1.11 5.43 -15.38
CA GLU A 181 -1.02 6.20 -16.63
C GLU A 181 -2.31 6.98 -16.95
N TYR A 182 -3.47 6.50 -16.49
CA TYR A 182 -4.77 7.14 -16.73
C TYR A 182 -5.16 8.19 -15.67
N ARG A 183 -4.29 8.51 -14.70
CA ARG A 183 -4.51 9.52 -13.66
C ARG A 183 -3.53 10.68 -13.74
#